data_5fb07e4455b0e7069555d6325fedf619
#
_entry.id   5fb07e4455b0e7069555d6325fedf619
#
_cell.length_a   1.000
_cell.length_b   1.000
_cell.length_c   1.000
_cell.angle_alpha   90.00
_cell.angle_beta   90.00
_cell.angle_gamma   90.00
#
_symmetry.space_group_name_H-M   'P 1'
#
loop_
_entity.id
_entity.type
_entity.pdbx_description
1 polymer ?
#
loop_
_entity_poly.entity_id
_entity_poly.type
_entity_poly.pdbx_seq_one_letter_code
_entity_poly.pdbx_strand_id
1 'polypeptide(L)'
;ERSFAPTQEEMRKIFGYGPKEWIDNKEIWKAIHDAPKSKYMPLLKEGKYAPPKDKKDEKKCWSFPNSRNLYGLHKAKEAIRESGKAIIFEGAKSVMLAHAYGYPFAVASHTFGASESHLAMLIQAGAKEIILAFDKQYQEPEGREWDTYEQRTQRLAGRVRRFVKVSRICDREGAFLGYKDAPIDNGKAAFETLFASREELTGRG
;
A
#
# COMPACT_ATOMS: atom_id res chain seq x y z
N GLU A 1 -7.74 6.70 19.58
CA GLU A 1 -7.21 5.74 18.56
C GLU A 1 -7.12 4.38 19.22
N ARG A 2 -8.01 3.46 18.88
CA ARG A 2 -7.88 2.09 19.34
C ARG A 2 -6.80 1.41 18.52
N SER A 3 -5.74 0.97 19.17
CA SER A 3 -4.79 0.04 18.57
C SER A 3 -5.56 -1.21 18.14
N PHE A 4 -5.52 -1.52 16.84
CA PHE A 4 -6.18 -2.71 16.29
C PHE A 4 -5.41 -4.01 16.57
N ALA A 5 -4.25 -3.91 17.21
CA ALA A 5 -3.56 -5.06 17.75
C ALA A 5 -4.15 -5.37 19.13
N PRO A 6 -4.46 -6.64 19.44
CA PRO A 6 -4.91 -7.03 20.76
C PRO A 6 -3.86 -6.63 21.80
N THR A 7 -4.33 -6.16 22.94
CA THR A 7 -3.45 -5.81 24.06
C THR A 7 -2.73 -7.05 24.59
N GLN A 8 -1.61 -6.85 25.28
CA GLN A 8 -0.90 -7.94 25.95
C GLN A 8 -1.80 -8.71 26.90
N GLU A 9 -2.74 -8.02 27.56
CA GLU A 9 -3.68 -8.63 28.48
C GLU A 9 -4.71 -9.51 27.79
N GLU A 10 -5.25 -9.06 26.65
CA GLU A 10 -6.14 -9.86 25.81
C GLU A 10 -5.43 -11.08 25.27
N MET A 11 -4.17 -10.95 24.87
CA MET A 11 -3.35 -12.04 24.38
C MET A 11 -3.08 -13.08 25.49
N ARG A 12 -2.76 -12.65 26.71
CA ARG A 12 -2.60 -13.55 27.86
C ARG A 12 -3.88 -14.30 28.22
N LYS A 13 -5.03 -13.63 28.15
CA LYS A 13 -6.34 -14.26 28.41
C LYS A 13 -6.70 -15.32 27.38
N ILE A 14 -6.29 -15.12 26.12
CA ILE A 14 -6.64 -16.02 25.02
C ILE A 14 -5.65 -17.20 24.92
N PHE A 15 -4.36 -16.94 25.07
CA PHE A 15 -3.29 -17.91 24.83
C PHE A 15 -2.49 -18.31 26.07
N GLY A 16 -2.65 -17.60 27.19
CA GLY A 16 -1.87 -17.84 28.40
C GLY A 16 -0.41 -17.41 28.34
N TYR A 17 0.01 -16.73 27.26
CA TYR A 17 1.40 -16.36 26.99
C TYR A 17 1.59 -14.86 26.90
N GLY A 18 2.79 -14.38 27.22
CA GLY A 18 3.21 -13.01 26.99
C GLY A 18 3.76 -12.78 25.57
N PRO A 19 3.89 -11.51 25.11
CA PRO A 19 4.32 -11.19 23.77
C PRO A 19 5.71 -11.70 23.39
N LYS A 20 6.62 -11.82 24.35
CA LYS A 20 7.99 -12.28 24.10
C LYS A 20 8.01 -13.79 23.80
N GLU A 21 7.31 -14.57 24.59
CA GLU A 21 7.17 -16.02 24.37
C GLU A 21 6.46 -16.32 23.05
N TRP A 22 5.63 -15.40 22.62
CA TRP A 22 4.89 -15.47 21.39
C TRP A 22 5.74 -15.32 20.15
N ILE A 23 6.62 -14.32 20.13
CA ILE A 23 7.51 -14.02 19.02
C ILE A 23 8.49 -15.18 18.78
N ASP A 24 8.96 -15.81 19.86
CA ASP A 24 9.99 -16.83 19.83
C ASP A 24 9.43 -18.25 19.66
N ASN A 25 8.11 -18.45 19.76
CA ASN A 25 7.50 -19.79 19.72
C ASN A 25 6.74 -20.07 18.43
N LYS A 26 7.38 -20.86 17.53
CA LYS A 26 6.80 -21.27 16.24
C LYS A 26 5.48 -22.04 16.37
N GLU A 27 5.27 -22.77 17.48
CA GLU A 27 4.03 -23.53 17.69
C GLU A 27 2.86 -22.61 18.01
N ILE A 28 3.09 -21.52 18.74
CA ILE A 28 2.08 -20.51 19.00
C ILE A 28 1.68 -19.81 17.72
N TRP A 29 2.66 -19.44 16.88
CA TRP A 29 2.38 -18.87 15.55
C TRP A 29 1.59 -19.82 14.67
N LYS A 30 1.93 -21.11 14.69
CA LYS A 30 1.19 -22.12 13.95
C LYS A 30 -0.24 -22.27 14.49
N ALA A 31 -0.42 -22.33 15.81
CA ALA A 31 -1.74 -22.40 16.42
C ALA A 31 -2.62 -21.19 16.10
N ILE A 32 -2.03 -19.98 16.04
CA ILE A 32 -2.73 -18.76 15.63
C ILE A 32 -3.11 -18.83 14.15
N HIS A 33 -2.22 -19.34 13.32
CA HIS A 33 -2.43 -19.41 11.87
C HIS A 33 -3.43 -20.51 11.50
N ASP A 34 -3.37 -21.65 12.21
CA ASP A 34 -4.19 -22.83 11.95
C ASP A 34 -5.54 -22.80 12.70
N ALA A 35 -5.79 -21.82 13.54
CA ALA A 35 -7.02 -21.66 14.30
C ALA A 35 -7.98 -20.60 13.73
N PRO A 36 -8.41 -20.70 12.45
CA PRO A 36 -9.33 -19.73 11.84
C PRO A 36 -10.70 -19.70 12.53
N LYS A 37 -11.00 -20.72 13.33
CA LYS A 37 -12.25 -20.88 14.08
C LYS A 37 -12.13 -20.39 15.54
N SER A 38 -10.95 -19.99 15.98
CA SER A 38 -10.80 -19.38 17.30
C SER A 38 -11.43 -17.99 17.31
N LYS A 39 -11.93 -17.58 18.47
CA LYS A 39 -12.44 -16.21 18.67
C LYS A 39 -11.42 -15.12 18.30
N TYR A 40 -10.17 -15.49 18.25
CA TYR A 40 -9.05 -14.58 18.07
C TYR A 40 -8.72 -14.29 16.61
N MET A 41 -8.71 -15.32 15.74
CA MET A 41 -8.43 -15.11 14.32
C MET A 41 -9.48 -14.27 13.59
N PRO A 42 -10.78 -14.42 13.89
CA PRO A 42 -11.79 -13.46 13.42
C PRO A 42 -11.49 -12.03 13.87
N LEU A 43 -11.13 -11.82 15.13
CA LEU A 43 -10.78 -10.49 15.67
C LEU A 43 -9.55 -9.89 14.98
N LEU A 44 -8.51 -10.67 14.68
CA LEU A 44 -7.35 -10.22 13.93
C LEU A 44 -7.68 -9.90 12.48
N LYS A 45 -8.45 -10.76 11.82
CA LYS A 45 -8.85 -10.54 10.41
C LYS A 45 -9.87 -9.42 10.28
N GLU A 46 -10.85 -9.37 11.18
CA GLU A 46 -11.91 -8.37 11.17
C GLU A 46 -11.42 -7.03 11.73
N GLY A 47 -10.61 -7.04 12.79
CA GLY A 47 -10.11 -5.82 13.43
C GLY A 47 -9.15 -5.00 12.60
N LYS A 48 -8.49 -5.60 11.61
CA LYS A 48 -7.57 -4.86 10.75
C LYS A 48 -8.29 -4.11 9.62
N TYR A 49 -9.46 -4.60 9.18
CA TYR A 49 -10.12 -4.08 7.98
C TYR A 49 -11.66 -4.13 7.99
N ALA A 50 -12.29 -4.66 9.02
CA ALA A 50 -13.74 -4.71 9.10
C ALA A 50 -14.25 -3.89 10.30
N PRO A 51 -15.14 -2.94 10.09
CA PRO A 51 -15.88 -2.30 11.17
C PRO A 51 -16.77 -3.34 11.87
N PRO A 52 -17.18 -3.08 13.12
CA PRO A 52 -18.05 -3.98 13.84
C PRO A 52 -19.31 -4.26 13.03
N LYS A 53 -19.63 -5.54 12.86
CA LYS A 53 -20.88 -5.98 12.26
C LYS A 53 -22.01 -5.50 13.15
N ASP A 54 -22.97 -4.82 12.58
CA ASP A 54 -24.21 -4.57 13.29
C ASP A 54 -24.85 -5.94 13.54
N LYS A 55 -25.03 -6.29 14.83
CA LYS A 55 -25.56 -7.60 15.25
C LYS A 55 -26.96 -7.90 14.69
N LYS A 56 -27.64 -6.91 14.13
CA LYS A 56 -28.96 -7.03 13.53
C LYS A 56 -28.95 -7.26 12.03
N ASP A 57 -27.82 -7.10 11.36
CA ASP A 57 -27.77 -7.17 9.90
C ASP A 57 -26.46 -7.82 9.43
N GLU A 58 -26.40 -9.16 9.51
CA GLU A 58 -25.21 -9.95 9.10
C GLU A 58 -24.77 -9.70 7.66
N LYS A 59 -25.58 -9.02 6.85
CA LYS A 59 -25.28 -8.67 5.45
C LYS A 59 -24.64 -7.31 5.27
N LYS A 60 -24.64 -6.43 6.28
CA LYS A 60 -24.01 -5.10 6.23
C LYS A 60 -22.62 -5.14 6.88
N CYS A 61 -21.64 -5.63 6.16
CA CYS A 61 -20.24 -5.34 6.46
C CYS A 61 -19.92 -3.93 5.96
N TRP A 62 -19.58 -3.04 6.86
CA TRP A 62 -18.94 -1.78 6.49
C TRP A 62 -17.50 -2.11 6.08
N SER A 63 -17.23 -2.11 4.80
CA SER A 63 -15.86 -2.26 4.32
C SER A 63 -15.07 -0.97 4.58
N PHE A 64 -13.79 -1.11 4.90
CA PHE A 64 -12.90 0.05 4.98
C PHE A 64 -12.92 0.79 3.63
N PRO A 65 -13.17 2.10 3.62
CA PRO A 65 -13.30 2.85 2.36
C PRO A 65 -11.93 3.10 1.71
N ASN A 66 -11.28 2.03 1.23
CA ASN A 66 -9.96 2.08 0.58
C ASN A 66 -9.90 3.16 -0.50
N SER A 67 -10.96 3.30 -1.30
CA SER A 67 -11.02 4.27 -2.39
C SER A 67 -11.03 5.75 -1.96
N ARG A 68 -11.20 6.01 -0.66
CA ARG A 68 -11.27 7.37 -0.09
C ARG A 68 -10.22 7.61 0.99
N ASN A 69 -9.24 6.72 1.11
CA ASN A 69 -8.22 6.80 2.15
C ASN A 69 -6.84 6.52 1.57
N LEU A 70 -5.90 7.41 1.83
CA LEU A 70 -4.48 7.22 1.54
C LEU A 70 -3.72 7.07 2.84
N TYR A 71 -3.07 5.91 3.02
CA TYR A 71 -2.19 5.70 4.16
C TYR A 71 -1.03 6.71 4.15
N GLY A 72 -0.79 7.31 5.29
CA GLY A 72 0.33 8.23 5.47
C GLY A 72 0.10 9.66 4.96
N LEU A 73 -1.02 9.97 4.28
CA LEU A 73 -1.27 11.30 3.71
C LEU A 73 -1.17 12.42 4.75
N HIS A 74 -1.65 12.19 5.99
CA HIS A 74 -1.59 13.17 7.07
C HIS A 74 -0.15 13.60 7.43
N LYS A 75 0.82 12.68 7.25
CA LYS A 75 2.26 12.96 7.44
C LYS A 75 2.93 13.51 6.18
N ALA A 76 2.51 13.01 5.02
CA ALA A 76 3.11 13.36 3.75
C ALA A 76 2.68 14.72 3.20
N LYS A 77 1.55 15.27 3.65
CA LYS A 77 0.89 16.43 3.05
C LYS A 77 1.79 17.67 2.95
N GLU A 78 2.56 17.96 3.99
CA GLU A 78 3.47 19.09 4.00
C GLU A 78 4.60 18.90 2.99
N ALA A 79 5.25 17.73 3.01
CA ALA A 79 6.32 17.37 2.09
C ALA A 79 5.85 17.33 0.62
N ILE A 80 4.60 16.93 0.38
CA ILE A 80 3.97 16.99 -0.96
C ILE A 80 3.87 18.44 -1.41
N ARG A 81 3.39 19.33 -0.53
CA ARG A 81 3.23 20.76 -0.85
C ARG A 81 4.56 21.43 -1.15
N GLU A 82 5.59 21.12 -0.37
CA GLU A 82 6.93 21.69 -0.51
C GLU A 82 7.66 21.17 -1.75
N SER A 83 7.63 19.84 -1.97
CA SER A 83 8.35 19.22 -3.10
C SER A 83 7.58 19.29 -4.41
N GLY A 84 6.26 19.45 -4.36
CA GLY A 84 5.36 19.29 -5.50
C GLY A 84 5.25 17.84 -6.00
N LYS A 85 5.74 16.84 -5.23
CA LYS A 85 5.75 15.42 -5.62
C LYS A 85 4.94 14.59 -4.66
N ALA A 86 4.29 13.53 -5.17
CA ALA A 86 3.67 12.50 -4.37
C ALA A 86 3.99 11.13 -4.95
N ILE A 87 4.48 10.19 -4.13
CA ILE A 87 4.68 8.80 -4.52
C ILE A 87 3.50 8.00 -3.97
N ILE A 88 2.85 7.20 -4.82
CA ILE A 88 1.78 6.32 -4.41
C ILE A 88 2.18 4.86 -4.55
N PHE A 89 2.28 4.16 -3.43
CA PHE A 89 2.51 2.73 -3.32
C PHE A 89 1.21 1.95 -3.11
N GLU A 90 1.28 0.63 -3.18
CA GLU A 90 0.17 -0.24 -2.80
C GLU A 90 0.10 -0.41 -1.27
N GLY A 91 1.22 -0.71 -0.63
CA GLY A 91 1.32 -1.13 0.76
C GLY A 91 1.86 -0.07 1.72
N ALA A 92 1.39 -0.11 2.96
CA ALA A 92 1.87 0.77 4.05
C ALA A 92 3.36 0.55 4.39
N LYS A 93 3.87 -0.69 4.25
CA LYS A 93 5.29 -1.02 4.45
C LYS A 93 6.18 -0.16 3.55
N SER A 94 5.82 -0.06 2.27
CA SER A 94 6.57 0.71 1.29
C SER A 94 6.63 2.20 1.63
N VAL A 95 5.54 2.76 2.18
CA VAL A 95 5.52 4.14 2.67
C VAL A 95 6.46 4.34 3.85
N MET A 96 6.47 3.42 4.81
CA MET A 96 7.39 3.52 5.96
C MET A 96 8.85 3.46 5.52
N LEU A 97 9.19 2.56 4.59
CA LEU A 97 10.54 2.48 4.00
C LEU A 97 10.89 3.76 3.22
N ALA A 98 9.96 4.28 2.41
CA ALA A 98 10.18 5.50 1.65
C ALA A 98 10.48 6.70 2.56
N HIS A 99 9.72 6.87 3.64
CA HIS A 99 9.99 7.91 4.63
C HIS A 99 11.37 7.74 5.29
N ALA A 100 11.74 6.50 5.64
CA ALA A 100 13.06 6.19 6.20
C ALA A 100 14.21 6.47 5.21
N TYR A 101 13.96 6.33 3.90
CA TYR A 101 14.94 6.61 2.85
C TYR A 101 15.03 8.10 2.46
N GLY A 102 14.17 8.96 3.03
CA GLY A 102 14.17 10.39 2.76
C GLY A 102 13.14 10.85 1.71
N TYR A 103 12.09 10.05 1.48
CA TYR A 103 10.96 10.39 0.60
C TYR A 103 9.68 10.60 1.41
N PRO A 104 9.57 11.69 2.19
CA PRO A 104 8.46 11.92 3.12
C PRO A 104 7.12 12.21 2.42
N PHE A 105 7.12 12.39 1.11
CA PHE A 105 5.94 12.63 0.28
C PHE A 105 5.32 11.33 -0.27
N ALA A 106 5.60 10.18 0.35
CA ALA A 106 5.07 8.86 -0.03
C ALA A 106 3.77 8.55 0.73
N VAL A 107 2.82 7.91 0.02
CA VAL A 107 1.52 7.45 0.52
C VAL A 107 1.18 6.07 -0.05
N ALA A 108 0.16 5.38 0.48
CA ALA A 108 -0.33 4.13 -0.11
C ALA A 108 -1.84 4.12 -0.30
N SER A 109 -2.27 3.44 -1.37
CA SER A 109 -3.68 3.26 -1.75
C SER A 109 -4.33 2.02 -1.16
N HIS A 110 -3.57 1.11 -0.55
CA HIS A 110 -3.97 -0.22 -0.06
C HIS A 110 -4.41 -1.22 -1.13
N THR A 111 -4.31 -0.87 -2.40
CA THR A 111 -4.68 -1.74 -3.52
C THR A 111 -3.80 -1.42 -4.73
N PHE A 112 -3.74 -2.36 -5.70
CA PHE A 112 -3.18 -2.03 -7.00
C PHE A 112 -4.02 -0.96 -7.70
N GLY A 113 -3.42 0.20 -7.91
CA GLY A 113 -4.04 1.35 -8.55
C GLY A 113 -4.45 2.46 -7.58
N ALA A 114 -5.06 3.48 -8.14
CA ALA A 114 -5.55 4.64 -7.40
C ALA A 114 -6.95 5.01 -7.87
N SER A 115 -7.82 5.35 -6.93
CA SER A 115 -9.13 5.92 -7.24
C SER A 115 -9.02 7.39 -7.66
N GLU A 116 -10.07 7.92 -8.26
CA GLU A 116 -10.17 9.36 -8.55
C GLU A 116 -10.07 10.20 -7.27
N SER A 117 -10.67 9.72 -6.18
CA SER A 117 -10.54 10.37 -4.87
C SER A 117 -9.11 10.41 -4.37
N HIS A 118 -8.32 9.34 -4.57
CA HIS A 118 -6.90 9.33 -4.20
C HIS A 118 -6.12 10.39 -4.99
N LEU A 119 -6.30 10.43 -6.32
CA LEU A 119 -5.62 11.39 -7.17
C LEU A 119 -6.04 12.83 -6.83
N ALA A 120 -7.34 13.07 -6.59
CA ALA A 120 -7.83 14.38 -6.16
C ALA A 120 -7.22 14.82 -4.82
N MET A 121 -7.12 13.92 -3.83
CA MET A 121 -6.49 14.23 -2.54
C MET A 121 -5.01 14.64 -2.70
N LEU A 122 -4.26 13.99 -3.58
CA LEU A 122 -2.86 14.34 -3.84
C LEU A 122 -2.73 15.70 -4.55
N ILE A 123 -3.59 15.98 -5.53
CA ILE A 123 -3.65 17.28 -6.19
C ILE A 123 -4.01 18.38 -5.19
N GLN A 124 -5.00 18.16 -4.33
CA GLN A 124 -5.37 19.09 -3.27
C GLN A 124 -4.26 19.29 -2.22
N ALA A 125 -3.43 18.28 -1.99
CA ALA A 125 -2.25 18.40 -1.14
C ALA A 125 -1.11 19.23 -1.78
N GLY A 126 -1.22 19.59 -3.07
CA GLY A 126 -0.26 20.40 -3.79
C GLY A 126 0.68 19.63 -4.70
N ALA A 127 0.39 18.36 -5.00
CA ALA A 127 1.20 17.59 -5.94
C ALA A 127 1.14 18.18 -7.35
N LYS A 128 2.29 18.43 -7.94
CA LYS A 128 2.51 18.79 -9.35
C LYS A 128 2.97 17.58 -10.18
N GLU A 129 3.49 16.56 -9.50
CA GLU A 129 3.83 15.25 -10.07
C GLU A 129 3.30 14.15 -9.13
N ILE A 130 2.54 13.19 -9.68
CA ILE A 130 2.15 11.96 -9.02
C ILE A 130 2.96 10.82 -9.62
N ILE A 131 3.68 10.11 -8.76
CA ILE A 131 4.61 9.04 -9.14
C ILE A 131 3.98 7.71 -8.73
N LEU A 132 3.59 6.89 -9.71
CA LEU A 132 3.03 5.57 -9.49
C LEU A 132 4.16 4.59 -9.19
N ALA A 133 4.15 4.00 -7.99
CA ALA A 133 5.15 3.05 -7.51
C ALA A 133 4.46 1.74 -7.09
N PHE A 134 3.69 1.16 -8.02
CA PHE A 134 2.97 -0.09 -7.79
C PHE A 134 3.89 -1.30 -7.90
N ASP A 135 3.48 -2.40 -7.27
CA ASP A 135 4.19 -3.67 -7.29
C ASP A 135 4.30 -4.19 -8.74
N LYS A 136 5.39 -4.87 -9.06
CA LYS A 136 5.63 -5.45 -10.38
C LYS A 136 4.63 -6.57 -10.66
N GLN A 137 3.67 -6.33 -11.55
CA GLN A 137 2.57 -7.25 -11.87
C GLN A 137 2.82 -8.05 -13.16
N TYR A 138 4.05 -8.17 -13.59
CA TYR A 138 4.46 -8.89 -14.80
C TYR A 138 5.79 -9.59 -14.56
N GLN A 139 5.99 -10.72 -15.21
CA GLN A 139 7.23 -11.51 -15.13
C GLN A 139 8.15 -11.17 -16.29
N GLU A 140 7.59 -11.09 -17.49
CA GLU A 140 8.33 -10.80 -18.70
C GLU A 140 8.13 -9.34 -19.15
N PRO A 141 9.14 -8.74 -19.82
CA PRO A 141 9.08 -7.35 -20.31
C PRO A 141 8.07 -7.13 -21.43
N GLU A 142 7.47 -8.21 -21.94
CA GLU A 142 6.50 -8.22 -23.04
C GLU A 142 5.35 -9.19 -22.73
N GLY A 143 4.25 -9.07 -23.47
CA GLY A 143 3.11 -9.96 -23.37
C GLY A 143 1.98 -9.43 -22.48
N ARG A 144 0.98 -10.29 -22.27
CA ARG A 144 -0.32 -9.91 -21.69
C ARG A 144 -0.25 -9.26 -20.31
N GLU A 145 0.67 -9.70 -19.45
CA GLU A 145 0.82 -9.14 -18.10
C GLU A 145 1.35 -7.72 -18.17
N TRP A 146 2.41 -7.51 -18.97
CA TRP A 146 2.97 -6.19 -19.22
C TRP A 146 1.94 -5.25 -19.85
N ASP A 147 1.26 -5.69 -20.90
CA ASP A 147 0.24 -4.89 -21.58
C ASP A 147 -0.88 -4.45 -20.62
N THR A 148 -1.29 -5.36 -19.74
CA THR A 148 -2.30 -5.08 -18.71
C THR A 148 -1.80 -4.04 -17.71
N TYR A 149 -0.56 -4.17 -17.26
CA TYR A 149 0.08 -3.22 -16.33
C TYR A 149 0.22 -1.84 -16.98
N GLU A 150 0.75 -1.82 -18.20
CA GLU A 150 0.90 -0.61 -19.01
C GLU A 150 -0.44 0.10 -19.20
N GLN A 151 -1.45 -0.59 -19.70
CA GLN A 151 -2.78 -0.03 -19.93
C GLN A 151 -3.41 0.54 -18.65
N ARG A 152 -3.25 -0.15 -17.52
CA ARG A 152 -3.80 0.33 -16.25
C ARG A 152 -3.13 1.61 -15.78
N THR A 153 -1.80 1.69 -15.86
CA THR A 153 -1.05 2.88 -15.43
C THR A 153 -1.29 4.07 -16.37
N GLN A 154 -1.35 3.84 -17.68
CA GLN A 154 -1.70 4.86 -18.66
C GLN A 154 -3.14 5.38 -18.47
N ARG A 155 -4.10 4.51 -18.16
CA ARG A 155 -5.48 4.91 -17.86
C ARG A 155 -5.56 5.80 -16.63
N LEU A 156 -4.78 5.51 -15.56
CA LEU A 156 -4.71 6.38 -14.40
C LEU A 156 -4.14 7.75 -14.75
N ALA A 157 -3.07 7.79 -15.51
CA ALA A 157 -2.49 9.05 -15.98
C ALA A 157 -3.49 9.87 -16.81
N GLY A 158 -4.21 9.22 -17.71
CA GLY A 158 -5.23 9.86 -18.58
C GLY A 158 -6.30 10.62 -17.82
N ARG A 159 -6.65 10.19 -16.60
CA ARG A 159 -7.68 10.83 -15.76
C ARG A 159 -7.26 12.20 -15.23
N VAL A 160 -5.97 12.41 -14.97
CA VAL A 160 -5.50 13.60 -14.24
C VAL A 160 -4.42 14.40 -14.97
N ARG A 161 -3.91 13.95 -16.11
CA ARG A 161 -2.82 14.57 -16.87
C ARG A 161 -3.03 16.06 -17.21
N ARG A 162 -4.28 16.52 -17.20
CA ARG A 162 -4.61 17.93 -17.42
C ARG A 162 -4.31 18.82 -16.22
N PHE A 163 -4.15 18.21 -15.04
CA PHE A 163 -3.99 18.90 -13.77
C PHE A 163 -2.63 18.66 -13.14
N VAL A 164 -2.01 17.52 -13.42
CA VAL A 164 -0.79 17.06 -12.76
C VAL A 164 0.00 16.16 -13.69
N LYS A 165 1.33 16.27 -13.63
CA LYS A 165 2.23 15.31 -14.28
C LYS A 165 2.09 13.94 -13.60
N VAL A 166 2.05 12.88 -14.40
CA VAL A 166 2.06 11.51 -13.88
C VAL A 166 3.27 10.78 -14.42
N SER A 167 4.03 10.16 -13.53
CA SER A 167 5.14 9.29 -13.89
C SER A 167 4.99 7.93 -13.20
N ARG A 168 5.76 6.96 -13.65
CA ARG A 168 5.74 5.59 -13.15
C ARG A 168 7.15 5.13 -12.86
N ILE A 169 7.33 4.48 -11.71
CA ILE A 169 8.50 3.66 -11.42
C ILE A 169 8.20 2.26 -11.90
N CYS A 170 8.96 1.74 -12.83
CA CYS A 170 8.89 0.35 -13.25
C CYS A 170 10.28 -0.21 -13.55
N ASP A 171 10.42 -1.51 -13.39
CA ASP A 171 11.61 -2.28 -13.75
C ASP A 171 11.21 -3.28 -14.83
N ARG A 172 11.12 -2.80 -16.06
CA ARG A 172 10.61 -3.59 -17.18
C ARG A 172 11.45 -4.84 -17.41
N GLU A 173 12.76 -4.67 -17.42
CA GLU A 173 13.71 -5.76 -17.70
C GLU A 173 13.96 -6.67 -16.49
N GLY A 174 13.49 -6.32 -15.31
CA GLY A 174 13.67 -7.14 -14.11
C GLY A 174 15.09 -7.12 -13.53
N ALA A 175 15.80 -6.01 -13.72
CA ALA A 175 17.15 -5.85 -13.18
C ALA A 175 17.20 -5.75 -11.66
N PHE A 176 16.14 -5.22 -11.03
CA PHE A 176 16.07 -4.95 -9.60
C PHE A 176 14.90 -5.65 -8.90
N LEU A 177 13.78 -5.90 -9.60
CA LEU A 177 12.53 -6.35 -8.99
C LEU A 177 12.11 -7.72 -9.49
N GLY A 178 11.77 -8.59 -8.55
CA GLY A 178 11.04 -9.82 -8.81
C GLY A 178 9.54 -9.59 -9.00
N TYR A 179 8.83 -10.63 -9.40
CA TYR A 179 7.37 -10.60 -9.52
C TYR A 179 6.71 -10.28 -8.17
N LYS A 180 5.83 -9.29 -8.14
CA LYS A 180 5.16 -8.72 -6.96
C LYS A 180 6.04 -7.96 -5.97
N ASP A 181 7.29 -7.69 -6.29
CA ASP A 181 8.07 -6.76 -5.49
C ASP A 181 7.56 -5.33 -5.66
N ALA A 182 7.50 -4.60 -4.57
CA ALA A 182 7.34 -3.16 -4.61
C ALA A 182 8.67 -2.51 -5.02
N PRO A 183 8.65 -1.36 -5.73
CA PRO A 183 9.89 -0.70 -6.19
C PRO A 183 10.93 -0.41 -5.11
N ILE A 184 10.52 -0.46 -3.83
CA ILE A 184 11.36 -0.14 -2.67
C ILE A 184 11.85 -1.37 -1.89
N ASP A 185 11.39 -2.58 -2.23
CA ASP A 185 11.65 -3.78 -1.43
C ASP A 185 13.12 -4.23 -1.48
N ASN A 186 13.83 -3.93 -2.57
CA ASN A 186 15.23 -4.35 -2.76
C ASN A 186 16.26 -3.31 -2.30
N GLY A 187 15.84 -2.44 -1.38
CA GLY A 187 16.71 -1.50 -0.68
C GLY A 187 16.82 -0.13 -1.33
N LYS A 188 17.47 0.79 -0.60
CA LYS A 188 17.52 2.20 -0.95
C LYS A 188 18.19 2.47 -2.30
N ALA A 189 19.33 1.85 -2.58
CA ALA A 189 20.09 2.10 -3.81
C ALA A 189 19.32 1.66 -5.07
N ALA A 190 18.66 0.48 -5.02
CA ALA A 190 17.81 0.02 -6.11
C ALA A 190 16.63 0.98 -6.33
N PHE A 191 15.97 1.40 -5.25
CA PHE A 191 14.87 2.36 -5.32
C PHE A 191 15.30 3.71 -5.91
N GLU A 192 16.43 4.25 -5.49
CA GLU A 192 16.96 5.53 -6.01
C GLU A 192 17.24 5.46 -7.52
N THR A 193 17.80 4.34 -7.99
CA THR A 193 18.02 4.10 -9.42
C THR A 193 16.71 4.06 -10.20
N LEU A 194 15.74 3.29 -9.71
CA LEU A 194 14.41 3.19 -10.32
C LEU A 194 13.64 4.51 -10.26
N PHE A 195 13.76 5.25 -9.17
CA PHE A 195 13.12 6.56 -9.02
C PHE A 195 13.71 7.59 -10.00
N ALA A 196 15.03 7.56 -10.22
CA ALA A 196 15.70 8.43 -11.17
C ALA A 196 15.32 8.13 -12.63
N SER A 197 15.12 6.85 -12.96
CA SER A 197 14.74 6.38 -14.30
C SER A 197 13.23 6.33 -14.55
N ARG A 198 12.40 6.88 -13.65
CA ARG A 198 10.95 6.84 -13.79
C ARG A 198 10.47 7.44 -15.12
N GLU A 199 9.47 6.82 -15.69
CA GLU A 199 8.91 7.17 -16.99
C GLU A 199 7.71 8.12 -16.87
N GLU A 200 7.65 9.15 -17.68
CA GLU A 200 6.46 10.00 -17.78
C GLU A 200 5.36 9.29 -18.59
N LEU A 201 4.14 9.29 -18.05
CA LEU A 201 2.99 8.67 -18.67
C LEU A 201 2.18 9.72 -19.46
N THR A 202 1.94 9.45 -20.72
CA THR A 202 1.18 10.36 -21.62
C THR A 202 -0.34 10.23 -21.46
N GLY A 203 -0.79 9.17 -20.78
CA GLY A 203 -2.22 8.85 -20.62
C GLY A 203 -2.89 8.43 -21.93
N ARG A 204 -2.12 7.94 -22.89
CA ARG A 204 -2.59 7.35 -24.15
C ARG A 204 -2.63 5.83 -23.94
N GLY A 205 -3.81 5.29 -23.80
CA GLY A 205 -4.06 3.86 -23.68
C GLY A 205 -5.44 3.53 -24.22
#